data_8a03efeca3a9aed61eeb7228827c6417
#
_entry.id   8a03efeca3a9aed61eeb7228827c6417
#
_cell.length_a   1.000
_cell.length_b   1.000
_cell.length_c   1.000
_cell.angle_alpha   90.00
_cell.angle_beta   90.00
_cell.angle_gamma   90.00
#
_symmetry.space_group_name_H-M   'P 1'
#
loop_
_entity.id
_entity.type
_entity.pdbx_description
1 polymer ?
#
loop_
_entity_poly.entity_id
_entity_poly.type
_entity_poly.pdbx_seq_one_letter_code
_entity_poly.pdbx_strand_id
1 'polypeptide(L)'
;MKKLSLLNKIIYLINNVFALLLLLSIVIPFIQPKAFPLISLLSLAVPILIFTHLIFIIYWVLNGVKKQLFLSASCVLLTIFFSYFPYKFNGKVAKRDDSFTIMNYNAHLFNVYGSLDSDNIPSKIADFVKLNDPDIVTFQEYADDQIDLFDFPYKYIELGKKKKFGQAIFSKYRIINKGSLNFENSFNNAIFIDIVIKSDTLRVYNLHLESFGIKVNNLNLNEKDSKRLLHRLSTAFVKQQGQVEKFISHSTTCEYKIVVCGDLNNTAYSWAYRNVRRNFKDTFLEAGNGFGKTYSFAKYPLRIDFILVDEKIEVNEHQNFDVKLSDHEPILAKLSL
;
A
#
# COMPACT_ATOMS: atom_id res chain seq x y z
N MET A 1 10.71 7.75 45.43
CA MET A 1 10.33 6.95 44.23
C MET A 1 9.85 5.58 44.67
N LYS A 2 8.60 5.18 44.36
CA LYS A 2 8.14 3.81 44.64
C LYS A 2 9.02 2.83 43.86
N LYS A 3 9.60 1.83 44.53
CA LYS A 3 10.31 0.74 43.88
C LYS A 3 9.29 -0.07 43.05
N LEU A 4 9.62 -0.27 41.77
CA LEU A 4 8.78 -1.10 40.89
C LEU A 4 8.67 -2.52 41.44
N SER A 5 7.47 -3.11 41.43
CA SER A 5 7.27 -4.54 41.68
C SER A 5 8.04 -5.38 40.64
N LEU A 6 8.28 -6.64 40.92
CA LEU A 6 8.97 -7.55 39.98
C LEU A 6 8.25 -7.58 38.63
N LEU A 7 6.92 -7.72 38.64
CA LEU A 7 6.10 -7.68 37.42
C LEU A 7 6.31 -6.39 36.64
N ASN A 8 6.26 -5.23 37.30
CA ASN A 8 6.48 -3.95 36.64
C ASN A 8 7.88 -3.80 36.05
N LYS A 9 8.90 -4.42 36.64
CA LYS A 9 10.27 -4.45 36.07
C LYS A 9 10.31 -5.26 34.78
N ILE A 10 9.66 -6.44 34.74
CA ILE A 10 9.58 -7.28 33.55
C ILE A 10 8.83 -6.55 32.43
N ILE A 11 7.67 -5.98 32.72
CA ILE A 11 6.89 -5.21 31.74
C ILE A 11 7.69 -4.02 31.24
N TYR A 12 8.45 -3.33 32.10
CA TYR A 12 9.30 -2.21 31.69
C TYR A 12 10.45 -2.68 30.78
N LEU A 13 11.05 -3.83 31.04
CA LEU A 13 12.07 -4.41 30.17
C LEU A 13 11.50 -4.67 28.77
N ILE A 14 10.32 -5.31 28.70
CA ILE A 14 9.61 -5.55 27.44
C ILE A 14 9.30 -4.22 26.74
N ASN A 15 8.78 -3.24 27.48
CA ASN A 15 8.50 -1.90 26.93
C ASN A 15 9.77 -1.24 26.33
N ASN A 16 10.95 -1.37 26.97
CA ASN A 16 12.20 -0.84 26.41
C ASN A 16 12.59 -1.54 25.09
N VAL A 17 12.40 -2.85 24.98
CA VAL A 17 12.66 -3.59 23.72
C VAL A 17 11.74 -3.09 22.61
N PHE A 18 10.45 -2.96 22.87
CA PHE A 18 9.50 -2.42 21.89
C PHE A 18 9.79 -0.96 21.54
N ALA A 19 10.23 -0.13 22.53
CA ALA A 19 10.64 1.23 22.30
C ALA A 19 11.84 1.32 21.34
N LEU A 20 12.85 0.47 21.54
CA LEU A 20 13.98 0.37 20.62
C LEU A 20 13.54 -0.01 19.21
N LEU A 21 12.67 -1.01 19.06
CA LEU A 21 12.15 -1.44 17.77
C LEU A 21 11.35 -0.30 17.07
N LEU A 22 10.51 0.41 17.82
CA LEU A 22 9.73 1.52 17.27
C LEU A 22 10.63 2.69 16.85
N LEU A 23 11.66 3.04 17.63
CA LEU A 23 12.62 4.08 17.27
C LEU A 23 13.47 3.68 16.06
N LEU A 24 13.92 2.42 15.99
CA LEU A 24 14.62 1.90 14.82
C LEU A 24 13.74 1.98 13.57
N SER A 25 12.44 1.75 13.70
CA SER A 25 11.51 1.80 12.55
C SER A 25 11.44 3.18 11.87
N ILE A 26 11.74 4.26 12.58
CA ILE A 26 11.80 5.63 12.02
C ILE A 26 12.91 5.75 10.96
N VAL A 27 13.98 4.97 11.11
CA VAL A 27 15.16 5.03 10.23
C VAL A 27 15.01 4.08 9.03
N ILE A 28 14.15 3.07 9.11
CA ILE A 28 13.97 2.04 8.06
C ILE A 28 13.68 2.64 6.67
N PRO A 29 12.81 3.65 6.50
CA PRO A 29 12.54 4.22 5.18
C PRO A 29 13.76 4.83 4.49
N PHE A 30 14.85 5.05 5.21
CA PHE A 30 16.11 5.63 4.72
C PHE A 30 17.18 4.57 4.44
N ILE A 31 16.97 3.32 4.89
CA ILE A 31 17.92 2.21 4.72
C ILE A 31 17.56 1.44 3.47
N GLN A 32 18.52 1.30 2.55
CA GLN A 32 18.35 0.53 1.33
C GLN A 32 18.20 -0.97 1.65
N PRO A 33 17.12 -1.63 1.19
CA PRO A 33 16.93 -3.06 1.41
C PRO A 33 18.05 -3.95 0.87
N LYS A 34 18.74 -3.54 -0.19
CA LYS A 34 19.92 -4.27 -0.71
C LYS A 34 21.05 -4.39 0.32
N ALA A 35 21.22 -3.37 1.18
CA ALA A 35 22.25 -3.41 2.24
C ALA A 35 21.81 -4.23 3.46
N PHE A 36 20.55 -4.06 3.91
CA PHE A 36 20.03 -4.69 5.13
C PHE A 36 18.58 -5.19 4.93
N PRO A 37 18.37 -6.24 4.13
CA PRO A 37 17.02 -6.66 3.75
C PRO A 37 16.15 -7.12 4.94
N LEU A 38 16.72 -7.76 5.95
CA LEU A 38 15.96 -8.25 7.12
C LEU A 38 15.47 -7.10 8.02
N ILE A 39 16.20 -5.99 8.07
CA ILE A 39 15.77 -4.82 8.84
C ILE A 39 14.50 -4.22 8.23
N SER A 40 14.32 -4.34 6.91
CA SER A 40 13.13 -3.86 6.21
C SER A 40 11.83 -4.53 6.70
N LEU A 41 11.90 -5.74 7.30
CA LEU A 41 10.77 -6.41 7.94
C LEU A 41 10.09 -5.54 9.01
N LEU A 42 10.87 -4.70 9.69
CA LEU A 42 10.34 -3.84 10.74
C LEU A 42 9.32 -2.83 10.20
N SER A 43 9.39 -2.46 8.90
CA SER A 43 8.40 -1.59 8.26
C SER A 43 6.97 -2.16 8.31
N LEU A 44 6.83 -3.49 8.28
CA LEU A 44 5.53 -4.17 8.35
C LEU A 44 4.98 -4.19 9.79
N ALA A 45 5.86 -4.09 10.79
CA ALA A 45 5.50 -4.16 12.20
C ALA A 45 5.13 -2.80 12.82
N VAL A 46 5.40 -1.67 12.15
CA VAL A 46 5.24 -0.33 12.73
C VAL A 46 3.86 -0.07 13.31
N PRO A 47 2.74 -0.35 12.64
CA PRO A 47 1.42 -0.14 13.22
C PRO A 47 1.21 -0.97 14.50
N ILE A 48 1.67 -2.23 14.54
CA ILE A 48 1.59 -3.08 15.73
C ILE A 48 2.42 -2.48 16.87
N LEU A 49 3.62 -1.98 16.57
CA LEU A 49 4.49 -1.35 17.57
C LEU A 49 3.84 -0.10 18.17
N ILE A 50 3.20 0.74 17.33
CA ILE A 50 2.46 1.92 17.81
C ILE A 50 1.32 1.49 18.74
N PHE A 51 0.47 0.51 18.32
CA PHE A 51 -0.61 0.02 19.16
C PHE A 51 -0.11 -0.59 20.47
N THR A 52 0.99 -1.33 20.45
CA THR A 52 1.62 -1.89 21.65
C THR A 52 2.05 -0.77 22.61
N HIS A 53 2.61 0.32 22.10
CA HIS A 53 2.96 1.47 22.93
C HIS A 53 1.74 2.19 23.51
N LEU A 54 0.62 2.26 22.80
CA LEU A 54 -0.64 2.78 23.35
C LEU A 54 -1.12 1.92 24.53
N ILE A 55 -0.98 0.58 24.44
CA ILE A 55 -1.29 -0.34 25.54
C ILE A 55 -0.34 -0.09 26.73
N PHE A 56 0.97 0.08 26.50
CA PHE A 56 1.91 0.42 27.58
C PHE A 56 1.58 1.77 28.22
N ILE A 57 1.17 2.78 27.47
CA ILE A 57 0.73 4.08 28.00
C ILE A 57 -0.44 3.88 28.97
N ILE A 58 -1.48 3.15 28.55
CA ILE A 58 -2.65 2.84 29.39
C ILE A 58 -2.21 2.08 30.64
N TYR A 59 -1.37 1.06 30.50
CA TYR A 59 -0.87 0.27 31.62
C TYR A 59 -0.15 1.13 32.66
N TRP A 60 0.78 2.00 32.23
CA TRP A 60 1.54 2.87 33.14
C TRP A 60 0.71 3.96 33.77
N VAL A 61 -0.31 4.48 33.09
CA VAL A 61 -1.30 5.41 33.68
C VAL A 61 -2.05 4.74 34.83
N LEU A 62 -2.58 3.53 34.61
CA LEU A 62 -3.33 2.78 35.63
C LEU A 62 -2.47 2.40 36.85
N ASN A 63 -1.17 2.17 36.65
CA ASN A 63 -0.23 1.86 37.75
C ASN A 63 0.40 3.11 38.41
N GLY A 64 0.04 4.32 37.97
CA GLY A 64 0.55 5.57 38.53
C GLY A 64 2.07 5.79 38.36
N VAL A 65 2.68 5.18 37.31
CA VAL A 65 4.14 5.17 37.09
C VAL A 65 4.50 6.11 35.95
N LYS A 66 4.85 7.35 36.30
CA LYS A 66 5.03 8.44 35.34
C LYS A 66 6.23 8.29 34.41
N LYS A 67 7.41 7.83 34.89
CA LYS A 67 8.63 7.74 34.07
C LYS A 67 8.52 6.77 32.92
N GLN A 68 7.92 5.62 33.13
CA GLN A 68 7.72 4.59 32.10
C GLN A 68 6.68 5.01 31.08
N LEU A 69 5.66 5.77 31.52
CA LEU A 69 4.68 6.41 30.64
C LEU A 69 5.38 7.32 29.63
N PHE A 70 6.31 8.18 30.07
CA PHE A 70 7.01 9.10 29.18
C PHE A 70 7.81 8.41 28.10
N LEU A 71 8.42 7.25 28.37
CA LEU A 71 9.11 6.48 27.35
C LEU A 71 8.19 6.14 26.16
N SER A 72 7.06 5.48 26.44
CA SER A 72 6.11 5.07 25.39
C SER A 72 5.49 6.27 24.69
N ALA A 73 5.09 7.31 25.44
CA ALA A 73 4.51 8.52 24.87
C ALA A 73 5.52 9.22 23.93
N SER A 74 6.79 9.36 24.35
CA SER A 74 7.83 9.98 23.52
C SER A 74 8.11 9.16 22.25
N CYS A 75 8.16 7.82 22.33
CA CYS A 75 8.36 6.97 21.16
C CYS A 75 7.22 7.13 20.15
N VAL A 76 5.97 7.13 20.61
CA VAL A 76 4.80 7.34 19.73
C VAL A 76 4.83 8.73 19.10
N LEU A 77 5.08 9.78 19.88
CA LEU A 77 5.15 11.16 19.38
C LEU A 77 6.27 11.34 18.35
N LEU A 78 7.47 10.78 18.59
CA LEU A 78 8.57 10.81 17.62
C LEU A 78 8.20 10.07 16.34
N THR A 79 7.55 8.90 16.46
CA THR A 79 7.12 8.15 15.28
C THR A 79 6.08 8.93 14.48
N ILE A 80 5.11 9.57 15.12
CA ILE A 80 4.11 10.42 14.44
C ILE A 80 4.79 11.62 13.76
N PHE A 81 5.77 12.23 14.41
CA PHE A 81 6.46 13.40 13.88
C PHE A 81 7.33 13.08 12.65
N PHE A 82 8.07 11.97 12.68
CA PHE A 82 8.99 11.57 11.60
C PHE A 82 8.39 10.63 10.57
N SER A 83 7.17 10.12 10.81
CA SER A 83 6.49 9.16 9.94
C SER A 83 5.01 9.53 9.82
N TYR A 84 4.13 8.54 9.95
CA TYR A 84 2.68 8.74 9.87
C TYR A 84 1.99 8.07 11.05
N PHE A 85 0.90 8.67 11.52
CA PHE A 85 -0.02 7.96 12.39
C PHE A 85 -0.91 7.05 11.52
N PRO A 86 -1.15 5.78 11.93
CA PRO A 86 -1.88 4.81 11.09
C PRO A 86 -3.38 5.09 11.01
N TYR A 87 -3.85 6.21 11.51
CA TYR A 87 -5.26 6.62 11.48
C TYR A 87 -5.38 8.07 11.05
N LYS A 88 -6.27 8.35 10.11
CA LYS A 88 -6.59 9.70 9.63
C LYS A 88 -7.95 10.12 10.19
N PHE A 89 -7.99 11.30 10.82
CA PHE A 89 -9.22 11.94 11.27
C PHE A 89 -9.71 12.91 10.19
N ASN A 90 -10.99 12.94 9.94
CA ASN A 90 -11.66 13.89 9.04
C ASN A 90 -11.14 13.87 7.60
N GLY A 91 -11.71 13.00 6.76
CA GLY A 91 -11.54 13.04 5.34
C GLY A 91 -11.95 14.40 4.75
N LYS A 92 -11.22 14.87 3.76
CA LYS A 92 -11.59 16.05 2.98
C LYS A 92 -12.53 15.64 1.85
N VAL A 93 -13.61 16.37 1.65
CA VAL A 93 -14.46 16.26 0.46
C VAL A 93 -14.63 17.66 -0.12
N ALA A 94 -13.99 17.92 -1.26
CA ALA A 94 -14.15 19.15 -1.99
C ALA A 94 -15.01 18.91 -3.24
N LYS A 95 -16.05 19.74 -3.43
CA LYS A 95 -16.86 19.70 -4.64
C LYS A 95 -16.19 20.59 -5.69
N ARG A 96 -15.73 19.97 -6.79
CA ARG A 96 -15.28 20.67 -8.01
C ARG A 96 -15.91 20.02 -9.23
N ASP A 97 -16.39 20.85 -10.16
CA ASP A 97 -17.09 20.39 -11.36
C ASP A 97 -16.11 19.87 -12.43
N ASP A 98 -14.81 20.19 -12.31
CA ASP A 98 -13.75 19.81 -13.25
C ASP A 98 -12.88 18.64 -12.77
N SER A 99 -13.40 17.83 -11.86
CA SER A 99 -12.70 16.68 -11.31
C SER A 99 -12.88 15.42 -12.15
N PHE A 100 -11.91 14.51 -12.04
CA PHE A 100 -11.98 13.13 -12.52
C PHE A 100 -11.72 12.14 -11.38
N THR A 101 -12.14 10.91 -11.58
CA THR A 101 -12.03 9.85 -10.58
C THR A 101 -11.13 8.73 -11.05
N ILE A 102 -10.31 8.21 -10.14
CA ILE A 102 -9.45 7.06 -10.40
C ILE A 102 -9.61 6.02 -9.30
N MET A 103 -9.83 4.77 -9.70
CA MET A 103 -9.92 3.61 -8.81
C MET A 103 -8.68 2.73 -8.97
N ASN A 104 -8.13 2.24 -7.85
CA ASN A 104 -7.10 1.22 -7.83
C ASN A 104 -7.61 -0.04 -7.14
N TYR A 105 -7.39 -1.20 -7.76
CA TYR A 105 -7.88 -2.45 -7.22
C TYR A 105 -6.98 -3.64 -7.60
N ASN A 106 -6.38 -4.30 -6.62
CA ASN A 106 -5.82 -5.63 -6.83
C ASN A 106 -6.98 -6.64 -6.79
N ALA A 107 -7.29 -7.23 -7.96
CA ALA A 107 -8.47 -8.08 -8.14
C ALA A 107 -8.25 -9.54 -7.73
N HIS A 108 -7.06 -9.91 -7.22
CA HIS A 108 -6.72 -11.27 -6.81
C HIS A 108 -7.14 -12.32 -7.87
N LEU A 109 -6.75 -12.08 -9.11
CA LEU A 109 -7.06 -12.91 -10.28
C LEU A 109 -8.57 -13.19 -10.44
N PHE A 110 -9.44 -12.29 -9.95
CA PHE A 110 -10.90 -12.45 -9.98
C PHE A 110 -11.38 -13.76 -9.34
N ASN A 111 -10.66 -14.22 -8.31
CA ASN A 111 -10.95 -15.46 -7.59
C ASN A 111 -10.88 -16.75 -8.45
N VAL A 112 -10.07 -16.77 -9.52
CA VAL A 112 -9.92 -17.93 -10.42
C VAL A 112 -9.57 -19.22 -9.67
N TYR A 113 -8.87 -19.11 -8.53
CA TYR A 113 -8.48 -20.27 -7.72
C TYR A 113 -9.47 -20.60 -6.59
N GLY A 114 -10.65 -19.94 -6.53
CA GLY A 114 -11.67 -20.22 -5.52
C GLY A 114 -11.24 -19.95 -4.08
N SER A 115 -10.37 -18.96 -3.86
CA SER A 115 -9.86 -18.60 -2.52
C SER A 115 -10.91 -17.89 -1.65
N LEU A 116 -11.90 -17.26 -2.28
CA LEU A 116 -13.05 -16.61 -1.65
C LEU A 116 -14.28 -17.51 -1.79
N ASP A 117 -14.97 -17.69 -0.69
CA ASP A 117 -16.24 -18.45 -0.64
C ASP A 117 -17.42 -17.58 -1.13
N SER A 118 -17.38 -17.24 -2.41
CA SER A 118 -18.40 -16.42 -3.07
C SER A 118 -18.43 -16.69 -4.57
N ASP A 119 -19.63 -16.94 -5.10
CA ASP A 119 -19.84 -17.16 -6.53
C ASP A 119 -19.82 -15.85 -7.32
N ASN A 120 -19.49 -15.96 -8.61
CA ASN A 120 -19.55 -14.85 -9.58
C ASN A 120 -18.76 -13.60 -9.18
N ILE A 121 -17.62 -13.77 -8.57
CA ILE A 121 -16.72 -12.66 -8.18
C ILE A 121 -16.43 -11.72 -9.35
N PRO A 122 -16.10 -12.20 -10.58
CA PRO A 122 -15.85 -11.31 -11.71
C PRO A 122 -16.99 -10.34 -11.98
N SER A 123 -18.22 -10.85 -12.07
CA SER A 123 -19.42 -10.01 -12.31
C SER A 123 -19.67 -9.02 -11.17
N LYS A 124 -19.48 -9.46 -9.92
CA LYS A 124 -19.62 -8.58 -8.74
C LYS A 124 -18.57 -7.45 -8.73
N ILE A 125 -17.34 -7.72 -9.17
CA ILE A 125 -16.32 -6.68 -9.33
C ILE A 125 -16.73 -5.70 -10.44
N ALA A 126 -17.23 -6.20 -11.57
CA ALA A 126 -17.71 -5.35 -12.65
C ALA A 126 -18.89 -4.47 -12.23
N ASP A 127 -19.87 -5.04 -11.51
CA ASP A 127 -21.01 -4.30 -10.96
C ASP A 127 -20.54 -3.23 -9.95
N PHE A 128 -19.57 -3.57 -9.11
CA PHE A 128 -18.97 -2.62 -8.15
C PHE A 128 -18.29 -1.45 -8.88
N VAL A 129 -17.50 -1.73 -9.92
CA VAL A 129 -16.87 -0.69 -10.74
C VAL A 129 -17.91 0.17 -11.43
N LYS A 130 -18.95 -0.45 -12.04
CA LYS A 130 -20.05 0.27 -12.69
C LYS A 130 -20.84 1.15 -11.72
N LEU A 131 -21.10 0.68 -10.51
CA LEU A 131 -21.81 1.44 -9.48
C LEU A 131 -21.05 2.73 -9.05
N ASN A 132 -19.73 2.64 -8.96
CA ASN A 132 -18.86 3.77 -8.58
C ASN A 132 -18.45 4.64 -9.77
N ASP A 133 -18.69 4.20 -10.99
CA ASP A 133 -18.48 4.89 -12.27
C ASP A 133 -17.15 5.67 -12.39
N PRO A 134 -15.99 5.09 -12.04
CA PRO A 134 -14.73 5.78 -12.12
C PRO A 134 -14.37 6.14 -13.57
N ASP A 135 -13.61 7.23 -13.75
CA ASP A 135 -13.13 7.61 -15.09
C ASP A 135 -11.93 6.77 -15.51
N ILE A 136 -11.14 6.30 -14.54
CA ILE A 136 -9.97 5.46 -14.75
C ILE A 136 -9.99 4.34 -13.71
N VAL A 137 -9.66 3.10 -14.13
CA VAL A 137 -9.47 1.96 -13.23
C VAL A 137 -8.13 1.30 -13.50
N THR A 138 -7.37 1.07 -12.44
CA THR A 138 -6.13 0.29 -12.49
C THR A 138 -6.33 -1.02 -11.75
N PHE A 139 -6.08 -2.14 -12.43
CA PHE A 139 -6.13 -3.47 -11.84
C PHE A 139 -4.75 -4.08 -11.74
N GLN A 140 -4.41 -4.63 -10.58
CA GLN A 140 -3.35 -5.60 -10.40
C GLN A 140 -3.96 -7.00 -10.33
N GLU A 141 -3.16 -8.03 -10.62
CA GLU A 141 -3.62 -9.42 -10.70
C GLU A 141 -4.86 -9.57 -11.60
N TYR A 142 -4.82 -8.94 -12.77
CA TYR A 142 -5.88 -8.99 -13.78
C TYR A 142 -5.83 -10.32 -14.53
N ALA A 143 -6.99 -10.97 -14.75
CA ALA A 143 -7.12 -12.17 -15.56
C ALA A 143 -7.68 -11.81 -16.97
N ASP A 144 -7.11 -12.42 -18.02
CA ASP A 144 -7.38 -12.07 -19.43
C ASP A 144 -8.81 -12.31 -19.87
N ASP A 145 -9.44 -13.33 -19.32
CA ASP A 145 -10.83 -13.73 -19.66
C ASP A 145 -11.91 -12.77 -19.11
N GLN A 146 -11.51 -11.69 -18.42
CA GLN A 146 -12.43 -10.72 -17.81
C GLN A 146 -12.56 -9.42 -18.60
N ILE A 147 -11.99 -9.33 -19.80
CA ILE A 147 -11.90 -8.09 -20.58
C ILE A 147 -13.26 -7.49 -20.96
N ASP A 148 -14.23 -8.32 -21.23
CA ASP A 148 -15.56 -7.91 -21.71
C ASP A 148 -16.52 -7.51 -20.58
N LEU A 149 -16.09 -7.64 -19.32
CA LEU A 149 -16.90 -7.23 -18.17
C LEU A 149 -16.88 -5.71 -17.93
N PHE A 150 -15.90 -5.01 -18.49
CA PHE A 150 -15.67 -3.58 -18.22
C PHE A 150 -15.93 -2.74 -19.48
N ASP A 151 -16.99 -1.93 -19.45
CA ASP A 151 -17.38 -1.05 -20.55
C ASP A 151 -16.62 0.28 -20.50
N PHE A 152 -15.36 0.25 -20.95
CA PHE A 152 -14.52 1.45 -21.12
C PHE A 152 -14.08 1.61 -22.56
N PRO A 153 -14.12 2.83 -23.12
CA PRO A 153 -13.74 3.06 -24.52
C PRO A 153 -12.25 2.85 -24.80
N TYR A 154 -11.41 3.00 -23.77
CA TYR A 154 -9.96 2.83 -23.92
C TYR A 154 -9.42 1.90 -22.83
N LYS A 155 -8.50 1.01 -23.22
CA LYS A 155 -7.87 0.05 -22.31
C LYS A 155 -6.44 -0.27 -22.71
N TYR A 156 -5.64 -0.56 -21.71
CA TYR A 156 -4.33 -1.18 -21.89
C TYR A 156 -4.18 -2.35 -20.91
N ILE A 157 -3.94 -3.52 -21.46
CA ILE A 157 -3.77 -4.77 -20.71
C ILE A 157 -2.40 -5.31 -21.05
N GLU A 158 -1.61 -5.58 -20.02
CA GLU A 158 -0.30 -6.20 -20.13
C GLU A 158 -0.31 -7.50 -19.33
N LEU A 159 -0.28 -8.60 -20.03
CA LEU A 159 -0.26 -9.94 -19.44
C LEU A 159 1.19 -10.40 -19.28
N GLY A 160 1.46 -11.04 -18.16
CA GLY A 160 2.77 -11.63 -17.90
C GLY A 160 3.15 -12.71 -18.93
N LYS A 161 4.35 -13.26 -18.81
CA LYS A 161 4.95 -14.23 -19.76
C LYS A 161 4.04 -15.41 -20.14
N LYS A 162 3.14 -15.83 -19.26
CA LYS A 162 2.17 -16.92 -19.52
C LYS A 162 0.88 -16.43 -20.17
N LYS A 163 0.71 -15.13 -20.44
CA LYS A 163 -0.44 -14.50 -21.07
C LYS A 163 -1.80 -14.85 -20.44
N LYS A 164 -1.84 -15.12 -19.14
CA LYS A 164 -3.08 -15.43 -18.39
C LYS A 164 -3.42 -14.36 -17.36
N PHE A 165 -2.40 -13.78 -16.74
CA PHE A 165 -2.55 -12.83 -15.63
C PHE A 165 -1.57 -11.69 -15.81
N GLY A 166 -1.95 -10.51 -15.36
CA GLY A 166 -1.12 -9.32 -15.47
C GLY A 166 -1.72 -8.10 -14.82
N GLN A 167 -1.70 -7.01 -15.52
CA GLN A 167 -2.23 -5.73 -15.08
C GLN A 167 -3.09 -5.11 -16.19
N ALA A 168 -4.07 -4.31 -15.79
CA ALA A 168 -4.91 -3.58 -16.74
C ALA A 168 -5.10 -2.13 -16.28
N ILE A 169 -5.26 -1.22 -17.24
CA ILE A 169 -5.74 0.13 -17.04
C ILE A 169 -6.87 0.37 -18.02
N PHE A 170 -8.04 0.71 -17.49
CA PHE A 170 -9.22 1.12 -18.24
C PHE A 170 -9.43 2.63 -18.09
N SER A 171 -9.86 3.30 -19.14
CA SER A 171 -10.02 4.76 -19.14
C SER A 171 -11.20 5.20 -20.00
N LYS A 172 -11.98 6.18 -19.51
CA LYS A 172 -12.94 6.95 -20.32
C LYS A 172 -12.22 7.93 -21.23
N TYR A 173 -10.97 8.30 -20.89
CA TYR A 173 -10.16 9.26 -21.65
C TYR A 173 -9.31 8.56 -22.71
N ARG A 174 -9.08 9.27 -23.82
CA ARG A 174 -8.26 8.77 -24.93
C ARG A 174 -6.83 8.49 -24.49
N ILE A 175 -6.35 7.26 -24.73
CA ILE A 175 -4.96 6.86 -24.54
C ILE A 175 -4.16 7.26 -25.78
N ILE A 176 -3.09 8.06 -25.59
CA ILE A 176 -2.20 8.52 -26.66
C ILE A 176 -0.85 7.80 -26.66
N ASN A 177 -0.47 7.22 -25.52
CA ASN A 177 0.74 6.41 -25.36
C ASN A 177 0.54 5.39 -24.26
N LYS A 178 1.27 4.28 -24.31
CA LYS A 178 1.22 3.20 -23.30
C LYS A 178 2.50 2.40 -23.31
N GLY A 179 2.83 1.77 -22.20
CA GLY A 179 4.02 0.95 -22.11
C GLY A 179 4.14 0.18 -20.79
N SER A 180 5.17 -0.65 -20.76
CA SER A 180 5.48 -1.53 -19.64
C SER A 180 6.94 -1.34 -19.21
N LEU A 181 7.18 -1.33 -17.91
CA LEU A 181 8.54 -1.23 -17.37
C LEU A 181 9.28 -2.59 -17.42
N ASN A 182 8.55 -3.70 -17.50
CA ASN A 182 9.10 -5.05 -17.60
C ASN A 182 10.10 -5.38 -16.48
N PHE A 183 9.57 -5.60 -15.27
CA PHE A 183 10.41 -6.00 -14.14
C PHE A 183 11.05 -7.37 -14.38
N GLU A 184 12.39 -7.41 -14.27
CA GLU A 184 13.15 -8.63 -14.51
C GLU A 184 12.96 -9.65 -13.38
N ASN A 185 12.88 -10.93 -13.73
CA ASN A 185 12.76 -12.05 -12.78
C ASN A 185 11.60 -11.91 -11.79
N SER A 186 10.49 -11.30 -12.21
CA SER A 186 9.28 -11.10 -11.45
C SER A 186 8.04 -11.47 -12.27
N PHE A 187 6.98 -11.86 -11.60
CA PHE A 187 5.64 -11.93 -12.18
C PHE A 187 4.90 -10.59 -12.05
N ASN A 188 5.37 -9.73 -11.16
CA ASN A 188 4.85 -8.40 -10.92
C ASN A 188 5.51 -7.42 -11.89
N ASN A 189 4.84 -6.31 -12.18
CA ASN A 189 5.27 -5.35 -13.18
C ASN A 189 4.80 -3.93 -12.85
N ALA A 190 5.18 -2.98 -13.68
CA ALA A 190 4.60 -1.65 -13.74
C ALA A 190 4.24 -1.33 -15.19
N ILE A 191 3.03 -0.88 -15.42
CA ILE A 191 2.55 -0.39 -16.72
C ILE A 191 2.13 1.06 -16.62
N PHE A 192 2.07 1.74 -17.74
CA PHE A 192 1.58 3.13 -17.78
C PHE A 192 0.77 3.40 -19.04
N ILE A 193 -0.07 4.42 -18.94
CA ILE A 193 -0.73 5.06 -20.07
C ILE A 193 -0.57 6.58 -19.98
N ASP A 194 -0.52 7.25 -21.14
CA ASP A 194 -0.67 8.70 -21.24
C ASP A 194 -2.05 8.99 -21.81
N ILE A 195 -2.84 9.77 -21.10
CA ILE A 195 -4.22 10.10 -21.44
C ILE A 195 -4.37 11.62 -21.60
N VAL A 196 -5.34 12.03 -22.41
CA VAL A 196 -5.69 13.45 -22.58
C VAL A 196 -6.97 13.74 -21.81
N ILE A 197 -6.87 14.65 -20.84
CA ILE A 197 -8.01 15.18 -20.09
C ILE A 197 -8.13 16.67 -20.43
N LYS A 198 -9.15 17.05 -21.21
CA LYS A 198 -9.31 18.41 -21.74
C LYS A 198 -8.09 18.84 -22.56
N SER A 199 -7.29 19.79 -22.08
CA SER A 199 -6.06 20.28 -22.70
C SER A 199 -4.78 19.68 -22.10
N ASP A 200 -4.89 18.98 -20.99
CA ASP A 200 -3.74 18.44 -20.26
C ASP A 200 -3.48 16.97 -20.63
N THR A 201 -2.20 16.61 -20.65
CA THR A 201 -1.78 15.20 -20.70
C THR A 201 -1.40 14.71 -19.30
N LEU A 202 -1.92 13.56 -18.93
CA LEU A 202 -1.68 12.91 -17.66
C LEU A 202 -1.08 11.53 -17.88
N ARG A 203 0.03 11.21 -17.20
CA ARG A 203 0.56 9.86 -17.13
C ARG A 203 0.01 9.13 -15.91
N VAL A 204 -0.61 7.98 -16.14
CA VAL A 204 -1.11 7.09 -15.10
C VAL A 204 -0.25 5.83 -15.09
N TYR A 205 0.42 5.58 -13.96
CA TYR A 205 1.12 4.32 -13.69
C TYR A 205 0.22 3.37 -12.90
N ASN A 206 0.34 2.09 -13.22
CA ASN A 206 -0.17 0.99 -12.42
C ASN A 206 1.03 0.15 -11.96
N LEU A 207 1.41 0.27 -10.70
CA LEU A 207 2.53 -0.44 -10.09
C LEU A 207 2.04 -1.69 -9.35
N HIS A 208 2.74 -2.80 -9.54
CA HIS A 208 2.61 -3.98 -8.71
C HIS A 208 4.01 -4.46 -8.35
N LEU A 209 4.47 -4.14 -7.13
CA LEU A 209 5.80 -4.52 -6.66
C LEU A 209 5.83 -5.98 -6.20
N GLU A 210 7.02 -6.56 -6.08
CA GLU A 210 7.23 -7.95 -5.69
C GLU A 210 6.49 -8.30 -4.41
N SER A 211 5.70 -9.37 -4.45
CA SER A 211 4.97 -9.90 -3.30
C SER A 211 5.88 -10.74 -2.40
N PHE A 212 5.60 -10.73 -1.09
CA PHE A 212 6.27 -11.61 -0.13
C PHE A 212 5.84 -13.07 -0.28
N GLY A 213 4.71 -13.35 -0.93
CA GLY A 213 4.19 -14.69 -1.17
C GLY A 213 3.92 -15.49 0.11
N ILE A 214 3.53 -14.82 1.21
CA ILE A 214 3.26 -15.44 2.49
C ILE A 214 1.80 -15.88 2.53
N LYS A 215 1.57 -17.19 2.72
CA LYS A 215 0.26 -17.74 3.02
C LYS A 215 0.18 -18.08 4.49
N VAL A 216 -0.69 -17.40 5.25
CA VAL A 216 -0.81 -17.54 6.72
C VAL A 216 -1.09 -19.00 7.12
N ASN A 217 -1.93 -19.70 6.36
CA ASN A 217 -2.33 -21.08 6.62
C ASN A 217 -1.18 -22.11 6.49
N ASN A 218 -0.04 -21.71 5.92
CA ASN A 218 1.11 -22.57 5.66
C ASN A 218 2.34 -22.19 6.52
N LEU A 219 2.17 -21.36 7.55
CA LEU A 219 3.26 -20.95 8.43
C LEU A 219 3.56 -22.04 9.45
N ASN A 220 4.45 -22.96 9.11
CA ASN A 220 5.08 -23.84 10.08
C ASN A 220 6.33 -23.14 10.66
N LEU A 221 6.38 -22.99 11.99
CA LEU A 221 7.48 -22.31 12.69
C LEU A 221 8.66 -23.24 13.01
N ASN A 222 8.88 -24.29 12.22
CA ASN A 222 10.11 -25.08 12.36
C ASN A 222 11.31 -24.28 11.80
N GLU A 223 12.52 -24.64 12.21
CA GLU A 223 13.74 -23.90 11.86
C GLU A 223 13.98 -23.81 10.34
N LYS A 224 13.70 -24.87 9.59
CA LYS A 224 13.90 -24.94 8.14
C LYS A 224 12.94 -23.99 7.40
N ASP A 225 11.67 -23.96 7.79
CA ASP A 225 10.66 -23.12 7.16
C ASP A 225 10.85 -21.64 7.56
N SER A 226 11.29 -21.38 8.80
CA SER A 226 11.66 -20.03 9.23
C SER A 226 12.83 -19.45 8.44
N LYS A 227 13.90 -20.23 8.18
CA LYS A 227 15.02 -19.80 7.33
C LYS A 227 14.58 -19.54 5.88
N ARG A 228 13.71 -20.39 5.33
CA ARG A 228 13.14 -20.20 3.97
C ARG A 228 12.28 -18.94 3.90
N LEU A 229 11.46 -18.70 4.93
CA LEU A 229 10.64 -17.49 5.01
C LEU A 229 11.50 -16.23 5.04
N LEU A 230 12.52 -16.18 5.92
CA LEU A 230 13.44 -15.05 6.01
C LEU A 230 14.18 -14.80 4.70
N HIS A 231 14.63 -15.85 4.02
CA HIS A 231 15.28 -15.73 2.71
C HIS A 231 14.32 -15.16 1.66
N ARG A 232 13.06 -15.64 1.61
CA ARG A 232 12.02 -15.15 0.69
C ARG A 232 11.73 -13.66 0.93
N LEU A 233 11.53 -13.27 2.18
CA LEU A 233 11.29 -11.88 2.56
C LEU A 233 12.45 -10.98 2.18
N SER A 234 13.69 -11.39 2.48
CA SER A 234 14.90 -10.66 2.09
C SER A 234 14.97 -10.47 0.57
N THR A 235 14.72 -11.53 -0.20
CA THR A 235 14.74 -11.49 -1.66
C THR A 235 13.67 -10.55 -2.20
N ALA A 236 12.46 -10.58 -1.63
CA ALA A 236 11.36 -9.70 -2.05
C ALA A 236 11.69 -8.22 -1.80
N PHE A 237 12.22 -7.85 -0.62
CA PHE A 237 12.65 -6.47 -0.35
C PHE A 237 13.74 -5.97 -1.30
N VAL A 238 14.72 -6.83 -1.63
CA VAL A 238 15.79 -6.49 -2.59
C VAL A 238 15.22 -6.28 -3.99
N LYS A 239 14.29 -7.14 -4.42
CA LYS A 239 13.60 -6.99 -5.71
C LYS A 239 12.75 -5.72 -5.74
N GLN A 240 11.96 -5.45 -4.70
CA GLN A 240 11.19 -4.21 -4.59
C GLN A 240 12.07 -2.98 -4.76
N GLN A 241 13.28 -2.96 -4.16
CA GLN A 241 14.21 -1.85 -4.36
C GLN A 241 14.58 -1.68 -5.84
N GLY A 242 14.96 -2.73 -6.55
CA GLY A 242 15.29 -2.66 -7.97
C GLY A 242 14.10 -2.21 -8.84
N GLN A 243 12.90 -2.66 -8.52
CA GLN A 243 11.66 -2.26 -9.19
C GLN A 243 11.35 -0.77 -8.97
N VAL A 244 11.50 -0.29 -7.74
CA VAL A 244 11.33 1.13 -7.40
C VAL A 244 12.38 2.01 -8.08
N GLU A 245 13.65 1.59 -8.11
CA GLU A 245 14.72 2.30 -8.81
C GLU A 245 14.41 2.42 -10.31
N LYS A 246 13.89 1.37 -10.93
CA LYS A 246 13.46 1.37 -12.34
C LYS A 246 12.27 2.30 -12.58
N PHE A 247 11.27 2.27 -11.70
CA PHE A 247 10.14 3.21 -11.74
C PHE A 247 10.60 4.67 -11.64
N ILE A 248 11.47 4.98 -10.67
CA ILE A 248 12.00 6.34 -10.49
C ILE A 248 12.73 6.81 -11.75
N SER A 249 13.62 5.98 -12.30
CA SER A 249 14.37 6.31 -13.52
C SER A 249 13.43 6.64 -14.69
N HIS A 250 12.33 5.88 -14.83
CA HIS A 250 11.35 6.11 -15.89
C HIS A 250 10.45 7.32 -15.61
N SER A 251 9.97 7.50 -14.38
CA SER A 251 9.05 8.58 -14.03
C SER A 251 9.70 9.96 -14.04
N THR A 252 11.00 10.06 -13.74
CA THR A 252 11.74 11.34 -13.75
C THR A 252 11.96 11.90 -15.16
N THR A 253 11.83 11.10 -16.21
CA THR A 253 11.89 11.55 -17.61
C THR A 253 10.54 11.99 -18.16
N CYS A 254 9.47 11.86 -17.38
CA CYS A 254 8.12 12.25 -17.81
C CYS A 254 7.90 13.75 -17.61
N GLU A 255 7.47 14.44 -18.67
CA GLU A 255 7.16 15.87 -18.64
C GLU A 255 5.70 16.15 -18.22
N TYR A 256 4.87 15.12 -18.17
CA TYR A 256 3.45 15.23 -17.82
C TYR A 256 3.24 15.17 -16.32
N LYS A 257 2.09 15.66 -15.84
CA LYS A 257 1.61 15.37 -14.49
C LYS A 257 1.44 13.86 -14.35
N ILE A 258 1.77 13.31 -13.17
CA ILE A 258 1.78 11.87 -12.92
C ILE A 258 0.76 11.52 -11.84
N VAL A 259 0.03 10.43 -12.08
CA VAL A 259 -0.70 9.67 -11.06
C VAL A 259 -0.10 8.27 -10.99
N VAL A 260 0.20 7.80 -9.79
CA VAL A 260 0.71 6.45 -9.52
C VAL A 260 -0.31 5.70 -8.70
N CYS A 261 -0.88 4.67 -9.26
CA CYS A 261 -1.75 3.71 -8.59
C CYS A 261 -1.02 2.39 -8.43
N GLY A 262 -1.33 1.62 -7.40
CA GLY A 262 -0.86 0.25 -7.37
C GLY A 262 -0.74 -0.35 -5.98
N ASP A 263 -0.46 -1.66 -6.01
CA ASP A 263 -0.10 -2.46 -4.86
C ASP A 263 1.44 -2.46 -4.71
N LEU A 264 1.92 -1.80 -3.67
CA LEU A 264 3.35 -1.78 -3.37
C LEU A 264 3.80 -3.02 -2.58
N ASN A 265 2.86 -3.92 -2.20
CA ASN A 265 3.15 -5.06 -1.34
C ASN A 265 3.97 -4.70 -0.09
N ASN A 266 3.88 -3.44 0.33
CA ASN A 266 4.63 -2.89 1.45
C ASN A 266 3.88 -1.71 2.08
N THR A 267 4.13 -1.44 3.36
CA THR A 267 3.44 -0.39 4.10
C THR A 267 4.00 1.00 3.83
N ALA A 268 3.26 2.03 4.25
CA ALA A 268 3.69 3.42 4.21
C ALA A 268 4.97 3.73 5.04
N TYR A 269 5.43 2.77 5.84
CA TYR A 269 6.64 2.88 6.67
C TYR A 269 7.89 2.27 5.99
N SER A 270 7.78 1.85 4.74
CA SER A 270 8.84 1.16 4.00
C SER A 270 9.72 2.11 3.19
N TRP A 271 10.92 1.63 2.87
CA TRP A 271 11.80 2.27 1.90
C TRP A 271 11.13 2.38 0.53
N ALA A 272 10.40 1.34 0.10
CA ALA A 272 9.71 1.32 -1.19
C ALA A 272 8.68 2.45 -1.28
N TYR A 273 7.76 2.56 -0.32
CA TYR A 273 6.76 3.63 -0.30
C TYR A 273 7.42 5.02 -0.26
N ARG A 274 8.42 5.25 0.62
CA ARG A 274 9.10 6.53 0.73
C ARG A 274 9.70 6.97 -0.62
N ASN A 275 10.31 6.04 -1.36
CA ASN A 275 10.98 6.36 -2.61
C ASN A 275 10.01 6.46 -3.79
N VAL A 276 8.93 5.68 -3.84
CA VAL A 276 7.85 5.87 -4.83
C VAL A 276 7.14 7.19 -4.59
N ARG A 277 6.82 7.51 -3.33
CA ARG A 277 6.11 8.73 -2.99
C ARG A 277 6.91 10.01 -3.27
N ARG A 278 8.23 10.04 -2.98
CA ARG A 278 9.14 11.20 -3.16
C ARG A 278 8.44 12.56 -3.26
N ASN A 279 8.12 12.98 -4.49
CA ASN A 279 7.52 14.27 -4.86
C ASN A 279 6.02 14.14 -5.13
N PHE A 280 5.37 13.06 -4.71
CA PHE A 280 3.93 12.87 -4.87
C PHE A 280 3.20 13.07 -3.55
N LYS A 281 1.98 13.60 -3.63
CA LYS A 281 1.01 13.59 -2.53
C LYS A 281 0.34 12.22 -2.46
N ASP A 282 0.17 11.69 -1.26
CA ASP A 282 -0.62 10.48 -1.01
C ASP A 282 -2.08 10.87 -0.78
N THR A 283 -2.98 10.42 -1.65
CA THR A 283 -4.38 10.84 -1.61
C THR A 283 -5.08 10.47 -0.30
N PHE A 284 -4.69 9.36 0.35
CA PHE A 284 -5.18 9.02 1.68
C PHE A 284 -4.71 10.01 2.74
N LEU A 285 -3.45 10.43 2.70
CA LEU A 285 -2.94 11.41 3.67
C LEU A 285 -3.57 12.80 3.47
N GLU A 286 -3.96 13.15 2.24
CA GLU A 286 -4.61 14.43 1.93
C GLU A 286 -6.10 14.43 2.30
N ALA A 287 -6.84 13.38 1.95
CA ALA A 287 -8.30 13.38 2.00
C ALA A 287 -8.93 12.10 2.58
N GLY A 288 -8.13 11.13 3.02
CA GLY A 288 -8.65 9.87 3.56
C GLY A 288 -9.22 9.98 4.97
N ASN A 289 -9.89 8.92 5.40
CA ASN A 289 -10.46 8.77 6.73
C ASN A 289 -10.25 7.35 7.27
N GLY A 290 -10.13 7.19 8.59
CA GLY A 290 -9.95 5.90 9.24
C GLY A 290 -8.53 5.35 9.10
N PHE A 291 -8.40 4.02 9.03
CA PHE A 291 -7.10 3.33 8.95
C PHE A 291 -6.54 3.21 7.52
N GLY A 292 -7.35 3.50 6.49
CA GLY A 292 -6.94 3.34 5.10
C GLY A 292 -6.58 1.90 4.74
N LYS A 293 -7.19 0.92 5.42
CA LYS A 293 -6.95 -0.50 5.16
C LYS A 293 -7.24 -0.84 3.70
N THR A 294 -6.33 -1.58 3.09
CA THR A 294 -6.51 -2.13 1.74
C THR A 294 -6.27 -3.63 1.68
N TYR A 295 -5.66 -4.21 2.72
CA TYR A 295 -5.34 -5.63 2.81
C TYR A 295 -5.45 -6.13 4.25
N SER A 296 -5.76 -7.40 4.44
CA SER A 296 -5.80 -8.04 5.76
C SER A 296 -4.84 -9.22 5.83
N PHE A 297 -3.75 -9.07 6.56
CA PHE A 297 -2.84 -10.18 6.86
C PHE A 297 -3.19 -10.80 8.20
N ALA A 298 -3.67 -12.06 8.22
CA ALA A 298 -4.12 -12.75 9.45
C ALA A 298 -5.09 -11.90 10.30
N LYS A 299 -6.04 -11.20 9.66
CA LYS A 299 -6.97 -10.22 10.26
C LYS A 299 -6.31 -8.91 10.71
N TYR A 300 -5.00 -8.76 10.52
CA TYR A 300 -4.30 -7.53 10.81
C TYR A 300 -4.43 -6.57 9.62
N PRO A 301 -4.96 -5.34 9.82
CA PRO A 301 -5.20 -4.38 8.73
C PRO A 301 -3.88 -3.76 8.27
N LEU A 302 -3.62 -3.80 6.96
CA LEU A 302 -2.49 -3.16 6.31
C LEU A 302 -2.98 -2.20 5.22
N ARG A 303 -2.25 -1.12 5.00
CA ARG A 303 -2.37 -0.26 3.83
C ARG A 303 -1.15 -0.48 2.94
N ILE A 304 -1.34 -1.18 1.83
CA ILE A 304 -0.30 -1.56 0.87
C ILE A 304 -0.63 -1.13 -0.56
N ASP A 305 -1.88 -0.73 -0.81
CA ASP A 305 -2.34 -0.13 -2.06
C ASP A 305 -2.41 1.39 -1.91
N PHE A 306 -2.00 2.11 -2.95
CA PHE A 306 -1.85 3.56 -2.91
C PHE A 306 -2.31 4.22 -4.21
N ILE A 307 -2.82 5.45 -4.07
CA ILE A 307 -2.96 6.42 -5.16
C ILE A 307 -2.12 7.64 -4.76
N LEU A 308 -1.06 7.88 -5.54
CA LEU A 308 -0.13 8.99 -5.33
C LEU A 308 -0.22 9.93 -6.53
N VAL A 309 -0.19 11.23 -6.30
CA VAL A 309 -0.42 12.23 -7.35
C VAL A 309 0.65 13.32 -7.33
N ASP A 310 1.00 13.84 -8.50
CA ASP A 310 1.87 15.03 -8.65
C ASP A 310 1.41 16.15 -7.71
N GLU A 311 2.36 16.93 -7.17
CA GLU A 311 2.05 18.03 -6.25
C GLU A 311 1.10 19.07 -6.85
N LYS A 312 1.06 19.21 -8.20
CA LYS A 312 0.17 20.12 -8.93
C LYS A 312 -1.26 19.59 -9.09
N ILE A 313 -1.50 18.30 -8.80
CA ILE A 313 -2.85 17.72 -8.83
C ILE A 313 -3.50 17.94 -7.47
N GLU A 314 -4.72 18.45 -7.45
CA GLU A 314 -5.49 18.62 -6.22
C GLU A 314 -6.24 17.34 -5.87
N VAL A 315 -6.19 16.95 -4.58
CA VAL A 315 -6.92 15.80 -4.05
C VAL A 315 -8.21 16.31 -3.42
N ASN A 316 -9.35 15.99 -4.03
CA ASN A 316 -10.67 16.42 -3.58
C ASN A 316 -11.31 15.43 -2.61
N GLU A 317 -11.07 14.13 -2.83
CA GLU A 317 -11.65 13.06 -2.01
C GLU A 317 -10.77 11.81 -2.12
N HIS A 318 -10.75 11.00 -1.05
CA HIS A 318 -10.21 9.65 -1.06
C HIS A 318 -11.17 8.73 -0.30
N GLN A 319 -11.50 7.60 -0.90
CA GLN A 319 -12.41 6.61 -0.35
C GLN A 319 -11.76 5.23 -0.32
N ASN A 320 -11.84 4.55 0.83
CA ASN A 320 -11.58 3.12 0.97
C ASN A 320 -12.93 2.39 1.01
N PHE A 321 -13.00 1.22 0.36
CA PHE A 321 -14.23 0.42 0.32
C PHE A 321 -14.02 -0.89 1.10
N ASP A 322 -14.87 -1.18 2.05
CA ASP A 322 -14.88 -2.47 2.76
C ASP A 322 -15.77 -3.47 2.00
N VAL A 323 -15.23 -4.00 0.90
CA VAL A 323 -15.90 -5.00 0.07
C VAL A 323 -15.08 -6.30 0.01
N LYS A 324 -15.75 -7.44 0.12
CA LYS A 324 -15.11 -8.77 0.16
C LYS A 324 -15.16 -9.48 -1.21
N LEU A 325 -14.62 -8.81 -2.23
CA LEU A 325 -14.57 -9.34 -3.61
C LEU A 325 -13.13 -9.71 -4.03
N SER A 326 -12.16 -9.41 -3.18
CA SER A 326 -10.75 -9.76 -3.29
C SER A 326 -10.18 -9.90 -1.87
N ASP A 327 -8.95 -10.35 -1.71
CA ASP A 327 -8.18 -10.23 -0.46
C ASP A 327 -7.65 -8.79 -0.25
N HIS A 328 -7.72 -7.96 -1.31
CA HIS A 328 -7.53 -6.51 -1.24
C HIS A 328 -8.87 -5.76 -1.28
N GLU A 329 -8.86 -4.55 -0.71
CA GLU A 329 -9.97 -3.60 -0.75
C GLU A 329 -9.67 -2.49 -1.76
N PRO A 330 -10.61 -2.15 -2.66
CA PRO A 330 -10.40 -1.09 -3.63
C PRO A 330 -10.34 0.29 -2.97
N ILE A 331 -9.61 1.20 -3.60
CA ILE A 331 -9.54 2.61 -3.21
C ILE A 331 -9.87 3.49 -4.42
N LEU A 332 -10.50 4.63 -4.16
CA LEU A 332 -10.87 5.62 -5.16
C LEU A 332 -10.41 7.01 -4.72
N ALA A 333 -9.87 7.79 -5.65
CA ALA A 333 -9.59 9.19 -5.43
C ALA A 333 -10.32 10.06 -6.47
N LYS A 334 -10.83 11.22 -6.01
CA LYS A 334 -11.35 12.30 -6.86
C LYS A 334 -10.32 13.40 -6.92
N LEU A 335 -9.91 13.77 -8.14
CA LEU A 335 -8.76 14.60 -8.44
C LEU A 335 -9.12 15.74 -9.37
N SER A 336 -8.38 16.87 -9.29
CA SER A 336 -8.45 18.00 -10.26
C SER A 336 -7.04 18.37 -10.74
N LEU A 337 -6.90 18.63 -12.07
CA LEU A 337 -5.63 18.98 -12.72
C LEU A 337 -5.27 20.47 -12.54
#